data_cc16a38b5257ace67ce5016aa94122df
#
_entry.id   cc16a38b5257ace67ce5016aa94122df
#
_cell.length_a   1.000
_cell.length_b   1.000
_cell.length_c   1.000
_cell.angle_alpha   90.00
_cell.angle_beta   90.00
_cell.angle_gamma   90.00
#
_symmetry.space_group_name_H-M   'P 1'
#
loop_
_entity.id
_entity.type
_entity.pdbx_description
1 polymer ?
#
loop_
_entity_poly.entity_id
_entity_poly.type
_entity_poly.pdbx_seq_one_letter_code
_entity_poly.pdbx_strand_id
1 'polypeptide(L)'
;MLLNDGICPTTGAQLLRKSTVDEMFRNSIPDFPQFGRQGIPSAKPDLTNPIPDLYPTEGNSSQGFGLSFMPTGGATGRSAGTGWWAGLPNLFWWVDREHGVAGMVCTQILPFADPKALGLWVGIEAGVYQALAMKE
;
A
#
# COMPACT_ATOMS: atom_id res chain seq x y z
N MET A 1 0.02 15.22 -0.75
CA MET A 1 -0.76 15.37 -2.00
C MET A 1 -1.93 14.39 -2.07
N LEU A 2 -1.74 13.06 -2.07
CA LEU A 2 -2.86 12.09 -2.19
C LEU A 2 -3.87 12.16 -1.04
N LEU A 3 -3.42 12.43 0.19
CA LEU A 3 -4.29 12.67 1.36
C LEU A 3 -5.07 13.98 1.29
N ASN A 4 -4.67 14.92 0.44
CA ASN A 4 -5.19 16.30 0.42
C ASN A 4 -5.78 16.62 -0.98
N ASP A 5 -6.50 15.69 -1.56
CA ASP A 5 -7.24 15.84 -2.82
C ASP A 5 -6.43 16.48 -3.97
N GLY A 6 -5.14 16.15 -4.02
CA GLY A 6 -4.22 16.64 -5.05
C GLY A 6 -3.53 17.97 -4.73
N ILE A 7 -3.81 18.56 -3.57
CA ILE A 7 -3.22 19.84 -3.14
C ILE A 7 -1.91 19.58 -2.39
N CYS A 8 -0.89 20.35 -2.68
CA CYS A 8 0.35 20.38 -1.91
C CYS A 8 0.07 21.02 -0.54
N PRO A 9 0.28 20.32 0.59
CA PRO A 9 -0.03 20.89 1.91
C PRO A 9 0.89 22.06 2.32
N THR A 10 2.08 22.14 1.72
CA THR A 10 3.05 23.19 2.04
C THR A 10 2.80 24.47 1.26
N THR A 11 2.45 24.37 -0.02
CA THR A 11 2.34 25.53 -0.91
C THR A 11 0.91 25.91 -1.26
N GLY A 12 -0.06 25.01 -1.00
CA GLY A 12 -1.45 25.15 -1.44
C GLY A 12 -1.66 24.95 -2.94
N ALA A 13 -0.61 24.64 -3.69
CA ALA A 13 -0.73 24.44 -5.13
C ALA A 13 -1.51 23.17 -5.48
N GLN A 14 -2.44 23.27 -6.40
CA GLN A 14 -3.17 22.13 -6.96
C GLN A 14 -2.27 21.40 -7.94
N LEU A 15 -1.78 20.21 -7.57
CA LEU A 15 -0.89 19.39 -8.37
C LEU A 15 -1.66 18.37 -9.22
N LEU A 16 -2.75 17.81 -8.68
CA LEU A 16 -3.67 16.93 -9.37
C LEU A 16 -5.10 17.40 -9.08
N ARG A 17 -6.01 17.20 -10.02
CA ARG A 17 -7.43 17.40 -9.75
C ARG A 17 -7.92 16.37 -8.75
N LYS A 18 -8.86 16.75 -7.88
CA LYS A 18 -9.49 15.79 -6.95
C LYS A 18 -10.02 14.55 -7.70
N SER A 19 -10.71 14.75 -8.82
CA SER A 19 -11.22 13.64 -9.64
C SER A 19 -10.13 12.70 -10.15
N THR A 20 -8.92 13.20 -10.41
CA THR A 20 -7.77 12.37 -10.77
C THR A 20 -7.31 11.54 -9.58
N VAL A 21 -7.26 12.13 -8.39
CA VAL A 21 -6.92 11.40 -7.16
C VAL A 21 -7.96 10.31 -6.87
N ASP A 22 -9.25 10.63 -7.00
CA ASP A 22 -10.33 9.67 -6.79
C ASP A 22 -10.22 8.49 -7.79
N GLU A 23 -9.90 8.79 -9.06
CA GLU A 23 -9.67 7.76 -10.09
C GLU A 23 -8.45 6.88 -9.79
N MET A 24 -7.38 7.44 -9.20
CA MET A 24 -6.21 6.66 -8.79
C MET A 24 -6.54 5.59 -7.75
N PHE A 25 -7.48 5.87 -6.85
CA PHE A 25 -7.92 4.93 -5.81
C PHE A 25 -9.03 3.99 -6.25
N ARG A 26 -9.63 4.22 -7.42
CA ARG A 26 -10.65 3.32 -7.96
C ARG A 26 -10.02 2.00 -8.41
N ASN A 27 -10.63 0.88 -8.01
CA ASN A 27 -10.20 -0.41 -8.53
C ASN A 27 -10.47 -0.52 -10.04
N SER A 28 -9.41 -0.63 -10.83
CA SER A 28 -9.46 -0.73 -12.29
C SER A 28 -9.54 -2.19 -12.80
N ILE A 29 -9.43 -3.16 -11.89
CA ILE A 29 -9.48 -4.61 -12.21
C ILE A 29 -10.49 -5.35 -11.33
N PRO A 30 -11.76 -4.92 -11.26
CA PRO A 30 -12.75 -5.51 -10.37
C PRO A 30 -13.04 -6.99 -10.65
N ASP A 31 -12.81 -7.44 -11.89
CA ASP A 31 -13.00 -8.83 -12.31
C ASP A 31 -11.87 -9.78 -11.83
N PHE A 32 -10.82 -9.23 -11.22
CA PHE A 32 -9.68 -10.00 -10.71
C PHE A 32 -9.48 -9.81 -9.19
N PRO A 33 -10.48 -10.15 -8.35
CA PRO A 33 -10.46 -9.85 -6.91
C PRO A 33 -9.38 -10.59 -6.12
N GLN A 34 -8.73 -11.59 -6.73
CA GLN A 34 -7.66 -12.40 -6.13
C GLN A 34 -6.30 -12.20 -6.82
N PHE A 35 -6.16 -11.13 -7.58
CA PHE A 35 -4.98 -10.93 -8.43
C PHE A 35 -3.67 -10.96 -7.63
N GLY A 36 -3.61 -10.38 -6.45
CA GLY A 36 -2.42 -10.35 -5.60
C GLY A 36 -2.09 -11.68 -4.90
N ARG A 37 -2.99 -12.68 -4.97
CA ARG A 37 -2.82 -14.01 -4.37
C ARG A 37 -2.47 -15.10 -5.39
N GLN A 38 -2.20 -14.75 -6.63
CA GLN A 38 -1.99 -15.72 -7.71
C GLN A 38 -0.57 -16.25 -7.80
N GLY A 39 0.34 -15.83 -6.94
CA GLY A 39 1.74 -16.27 -6.96
C GLY A 39 2.43 -15.97 -8.29
N ILE A 40 2.26 -14.78 -8.82
CA ILE A 40 2.84 -14.38 -10.11
C ILE A 40 4.37 -14.53 -10.07
N PRO A 41 4.99 -15.22 -11.02
CA PRO A 41 6.43 -15.37 -11.06
C PRO A 41 7.13 -14.01 -11.14
N SER A 42 8.20 -13.86 -10.35
CA SER A 42 9.02 -12.66 -10.39
C SER A 42 9.75 -12.51 -11.72
N ALA A 43 9.78 -11.29 -12.27
CA ALA A 43 10.60 -10.97 -13.43
C ALA A 43 12.12 -11.03 -13.15
N LYS A 44 12.52 -11.01 -11.87
CA LYS A 44 13.91 -11.08 -11.39
C LYS A 44 13.99 -12.05 -10.21
N PRO A 45 13.94 -13.37 -10.45
CA PRO A 45 13.93 -14.38 -9.38
C PRO A 45 15.18 -14.34 -8.50
N ASP A 46 16.33 -13.96 -9.05
CA ASP A 46 17.59 -13.82 -8.28
C ASP A 46 17.56 -12.66 -7.27
N LEU A 47 16.63 -11.71 -7.44
CA LEU A 47 16.51 -10.51 -6.63
C LEU A 47 15.21 -10.46 -5.83
N THR A 48 14.42 -11.53 -5.82
CA THR A 48 13.10 -11.56 -5.20
C THR A 48 12.87 -12.89 -4.50
N ASN A 49 12.63 -12.84 -3.19
CA ASN A 49 12.15 -14.01 -2.47
C ASN A 49 10.72 -14.36 -2.90
N PRO A 50 10.36 -15.65 -2.92
CA PRO A 50 8.98 -16.04 -3.18
C PRO A 50 8.02 -15.46 -2.17
N ILE A 51 6.93 -14.83 -2.64
CA ILE A 51 5.83 -14.35 -1.80
C ILE A 51 4.51 -14.93 -2.33
N PRO A 52 3.77 -15.67 -1.49
CA PRO A 52 2.51 -16.27 -1.90
C PRO A 52 1.39 -15.22 -2.03
N ASP A 53 1.51 -14.13 -1.32
CA ASP A 53 0.55 -13.03 -1.27
C ASP A 53 1.31 -11.70 -1.27
N LEU A 54 0.92 -10.76 -2.13
CA LEU A 54 1.56 -9.45 -2.20
C LEU A 54 1.34 -8.62 -0.93
N TYR A 55 0.20 -8.78 -0.29
CA TYR A 55 -0.11 -8.17 0.99
C TYR A 55 -0.98 -9.12 1.82
N PRO A 56 -0.59 -9.42 3.07
CA PRO A 56 -1.37 -10.26 3.96
C PRO A 56 -2.71 -9.60 4.26
N THR A 57 -3.80 -10.18 3.75
CA THR A 57 -5.16 -9.76 4.05
C THR A 57 -5.87 -10.87 4.81
N GLU A 58 -6.75 -10.50 5.73
CA GLU A 58 -7.59 -11.48 6.43
C GLU A 58 -8.63 -12.06 5.48
N GLY A 59 -8.78 -13.36 5.52
CA GLY A 59 -9.80 -14.09 4.74
C GLY A 59 -9.61 -13.91 3.22
N ASN A 60 -10.72 -13.85 2.50
CA ASN A 60 -10.80 -13.67 1.05
C ASN A 60 -11.22 -12.24 0.66
N SER A 61 -10.78 -11.24 1.41
CA SER A 61 -11.06 -9.84 1.05
C SER A 61 -10.68 -9.55 -0.39
N SER A 62 -11.55 -8.87 -1.11
CA SER A 62 -11.28 -8.47 -2.49
C SER A 62 -10.05 -7.59 -2.54
N GLN A 63 -9.19 -7.86 -3.51
CA GLN A 63 -8.03 -7.04 -3.84
C GLN A 63 -8.28 -6.31 -5.15
N GLY A 64 -7.51 -5.28 -5.42
CA GLY A 64 -7.65 -4.51 -6.64
C GLY A 64 -6.35 -3.82 -7.03
N PHE A 65 -6.36 -3.17 -8.18
CA PHE A 65 -5.29 -2.29 -8.62
C PHE A 65 -5.91 -1.02 -9.18
N GLY A 66 -5.49 0.12 -8.66
CA GLY A 66 -5.87 1.42 -9.17
C GLY A 66 -4.84 1.95 -10.17
N LEU A 67 -4.73 3.25 -10.31
CA LEU A 67 -3.65 3.82 -11.11
C LEU A 67 -2.37 3.90 -10.26
N SER A 68 -1.41 3.03 -10.58
CA SER A 68 -0.06 2.97 -10.00
C SER A 68 0.08 2.26 -8.66
N PHE A 69 -0.98 1.85 -7.99
CA PHE A 69 -0.91 1.18 -6.70
C PHE A 69 -2.13 0.28 -6.42
N MET A 70 -2.02 -0.51 -5.40
CA MET A 70 -3.01 -1.49 -4.98
C MET A 70 -3.87 -0.93 -3.84
N PRO A 71 -5.18 -0.64 -4.05
CA PRO A 71 -6.09 -0.37 -2.95
C PRO A 71 -6.45 -1.68 -2.25
N THR A 72 -6.08 -1.82 -0.98
CA THR A 72 -6.43 -2.99 -0.17
C THR A 72 -6.30 -2.71 1.33
N GLY A 73 -7.25 -3.19 2.11
CA GLY A 73 -7.18 -3.25 3.56
C GLY A 73 -6.24 -4.34 4.04
N GLY A 74 -6.08 -4.49 5.36
CA GLY A 74 -5.23 -5.53 5.92
C GLY A 74 -5.22 -5.56 7.44
N ALA A 75 -4.53 -6.55 7.99
CA ALA A 75 -4.47 -6.84 9.42
C ALA A 75 -3.77 -5.77 10.27
N THR A 76 -3.11 -4.80 9.67
CA THR A 76 -2.42 -3.70 10.37
C THR A 76 -3.36 -2.62 10.90
N GLY A 77 -4.63 -2.63 10.47
CA GLY A 77 -5.63 -1.61 10.81
C GLY A 77 -5.92 -0.61 9.70
N ARG A 78 -5.30 -0.75 8.52
CA ARG A 78 -5.57 0.12 7.36
C ARG A 78 -6.99 -0.06 6.83
N SER A 79 -7.57 1.01 6.29
CA SER A 79 -8.88 0.94 5.64
C SER A 79 -8.86 0.11 4.35
N ALA A 80 -10.03 -0.38 3.93
CA ALA A 80 -10.16 -1.19 2.70
C ALA A 80 -9.68 -0.46 1.43
N GLY A 81 -9.75 0.87 1.41
CA GLY A 81 -9.33 1.72 0.31
C GLY A 81 -7.89 2.22 0.39
N THR A 82 -7.08 1.73 1.34
CA THR A 82 -5.69 2.16 1.48
C THR A 82 -4.88 1.81 0.25
N GLY A 83 -4.35 2.83 -0.42
CA GLY A 83 -3.41 2.65 -1.53
C GLY A 83 -2.02 2.32 -1.02
N TRP A 84 -1.36 1.33 -1.62
CA TRP A 84 0.01 0.96 -1.25
C TRP A 84 0.76 0.32 -2.42
N TRP A 85 2.05 0.35 -2.36
CA TRP A 85 2.91 -0.43 -3.24
C TRP A 85 4.30 -0.61 -2.62
N ALA A 86 5.13 -1.37 -3.33
CA ALA A 86 6.49 -1.68 -2.91
C ALA A 86 7.48 -1.52 -4.06
N GLY A 87 8.77 -1.41 -3.72
CA GLY A 87 9.88 -1.38 -4.66
C GLY A 87 10.95 -2.41 -4.34
N LEU A 88 11.72 -2.81 -5.35
CA LEU A 88 12.71 -3.88 -5.30
C LEU A 88 13.67 -3.82 -4.09
N PRO A 89 14.16 -2.65 -3.62
CA PRO A 89 15.04 -2.57 -2.45
C PRO A 89 14.32 -2.68 -1.10
N ASN A 90 13.18 -3.36 -1.03
CA ASN A 90 12.32 -3.44 0.16
C ASN A 90 11.88 -2.05 0.63
N LEU A 91 11.40 -1.25 -0.31
CA LEU A 91 10.76 0.02 -0.05
C LEU A 91 9.25 -0.21 -0.06
N PHE A 92 8.56 0.21 1.00
CA PHE A 92 7.12 0.06 1.16
C PHE A 92 6.50 1.40 1.48
N TRP A 93 5.34 1.71 0.89
CA TRP A 93 4.61 2.92 1.21
C TRP A 93 3.10 2.67 1.19
N TRP A 94 2.36 3.47 1.96
CA TRP A 94 0.90 3.42 1.97
C TRP A 94 0.30 4.81 2.16
N VAL A 95 -0.92 4.97 1.71
CA VAL A 95 -1.75 6.17 1.85
C VAL A 95 -3.17 5.75 2.16
N ASP A 96 -3.62 6.08 3.36
CA ASP A 96 -4.96 5.82 3.86
C ASP A 96 -5.72 7.15 3.98
N ARG A 97 -6.64 7.39 3.05
CA ARG A 97 -7.43 8.63 3.00
C ARG A 97 -8.51 8.67 4.08
N GLU A 98 -8.99 7.52 4.51
CA GLU A 98 -10.03 7.40 5.54
C GLU A 98 -9.47 7.79 6.91
N HIS A 99 -8.31 7.28 7.27
CA HIS A 99 -7.61 7.63 8.51
C HIS A 99 -6.72 8.88 8.38
N GLY A 100 -6.62 9.47 7.19
CA GLY A 100 -5.81 10.68 6.96
C GLY A 100 -4.31 10.47 7.15
N VAL A 101 -3.79 9.26 6.98
CA VAL A 101 -2.40 8.90 7.25
C VAL A 101 -1.71 8.32 6.02
N ALA A 102 -0.41 8.59 5.91
CA ALA A 102 0.47 7.97 4.94
C ALA A 102 1.82 7.67 5.58
N GLY A 103 2.48 6.64 5.10
CA GLY A 103 3.80 6.26 5.57
C GLY A 103 4.67 5.67 4.47
N MET A 104 5.97 5.66 4.74
CA MET A 104 6.96 5.04 3.87
C MET A 104 8.08 4.44 4.71
N VAL A 105 8.42 3.18 4.44
CA VAL A 105 9.58 2.50 5.00
C VAL A 105 10.58 2.29 3.86
N CYS A 106 11.72 2.95 3.96
CA CYS A 106 12.76 2.93 2.93
C CYS A 106 13.95 2.10 3.38
N THR A 107 14.27 1.06 2.62
CA THR A 107 15.51 0.31 2.78
C THR A 107 16.28 0.25 1.45
N GLN A 108 17.49 -0.29 1.49
CA GLN A 108 18.29 -0.63 0.31
C GLN A 108 18.83 -2.06 0.48
N ILE A 109 17.90 -2.98 0.73
CA ILE A 109 18.19 -4.39 1.01
C ILE A 109 17.70 -5.23 -0.16
N LEU A 110 18.47 -6.22 -0.56
CA LEU A 110 18.10 -7.27 -1.50
C LEU A 110 18.29 -8.64 -0.85
N PRO A 111 17.52 -9.65 -1.27
CA PRO A 111 16.44 -9.64 -2.28
C PRO A 111 15.17 -8.94 -1.78
N PHE A 112 14.28 -8.56 -2.70
CA PHE A 112 12.93 -8.10 -2.35
C PHE A 112 12.19 -9.18 -1.54
N ALA A 113 11.27 -8.75 -0.70
CA ALA A 113 10.59 -9.59 0.28
C ALA A 113 11.56 -10.21 1.31
N ASP A 114 12.57 -9.44 1.75
CA ASP A 114 13.38 -9.79 2.92
C ASP A 114 12.48 -9.87 4.16
N PRO A 115 12.50 -10.99 4.93
CA PRO A 115 11.60 -11.20 6.06
C PRO A 115 11.73 -10.15 7.17
N LYS A 116 12.92 -9.60 7.39
CA LYS A 116 13.15 -8.56 8.41
C LYS A 116 12.60 -7.20 7.93
N ALA A 117 12.79 -6.88 6.65
CA ALA A 117 12.24 -5.67 6.06
C ALA A 117 10.71 -5.70 6.02
N LEU A 118 10.11 -6.85 5.67
CA LEU A 118 8.66 -7.06 5.75
C LEU A 118 8.14 -6.92 7.19
N GLY A 119 8.79 -7.57 8.16
CA GLY A 119 8.42 -7.48 9.57
C GLY A 119 8.51 -6.06 10.10
N LEU A 120 9.55 -5.30 9.72
CA LEU A 120 9.70 -3.89 10.08
C LEU A 120 8.56 -3.03 9.51
N TRP A 121 8.25 -3.19 8.22
CA TRP A 121 7.14 -2.46 7.60
C TRP A 121 5.82 -2.74 8.29
N VAL A 122 5.45 -4.01 8.45
CA VAL A 122 4.19 -4.42 9.09
C VAL A 122 4.11 -3.89 10.53
N GLY A 123 5.22 -3.98 11.30
CA GLY A 123 5.28 -3.49 12.67
C GLY A 123 5.12 -1.96 12.76
N ILE A 124 5.76 -1.19 11.89
CA ILE A 124 5.61 0.28 11.84
C ILE A 124 4.17 0.64 11.47
N GLU A 125 3.61 0.02 10.44
CA GLU A 125 2.26 0.30 10.00
C GLU A 125 1.23 -0.01 11.09
N ALA A 126 1.30 -1.20 11.71
CA ALA A 126 0.42 -1.56 12.83
C ALA A 126 0.55 -0.59 14.01
N GLY A 127 1.78 -0.17 14.36
CA GLY A 127 2.01 0.82 15.40
C GLY A 127 1.37 2.18 15.11
N VAL A 128 1.38 2.62 13.86
CA VAL A 128 0.70 3.86 13.45
C VAL A 128 -0.80 3.76 13.66
N TYR A 129 -1.46 2.69 13.21
CA TYR A 129 -2.91 2.52 13.39
C TYR A 129 -3.30 2.32 14.85
N GLN A 130 -2.51 1.60 15.65
CA GLN A 130 -2.73 1.49 17.10
C GLN A 130 -2.67 2.87 17.78
N ALA A 131 -1.70 3.71 17.40
CA ALA A 131 -1.58 5.05 17.96
C ALA A 131 -2.73 5.99 17.52
N LEU A 132 -3.31 5.80 16.36
CA LEU A 132 -4.51 6.52 15.92
C LEU A 132 -5.73 6.11 16.74
N ALA A 133 -5.96 4.80 16.91
CA ALA A 133 -7.09 4.28 17.68
C ALA A 133 -7.08 4.70 19.17
N MET A 134 -5.92 5.03 19.75
CA MET A 134 -5.82 5.52 21.13
C MET A 134 -6.17 7.01 21.28
N LYS A 135 -6.37 7.74 20.18
CA LYS A 135 -6.70 9.18 20.20
C LYS A 135 -8.19 9.46 20.01
N GLU A 136 -8.96 8.44 19.68
CA GLU A 136 -10.42 8.48 19.59
C GLU A 136 -11.06 8.13 20.94
#